data_f43fc6cf69bc5f7f5d138d22568518d9
#
_entry.id   f43fc6cf69bc5f7f5d138d22568518d9
#
_cell.length_a   1.000
_cell.length_b   1.000
_cell.length_c   1.000
_cell.angle_alpha   90.00
_cell.angle_beta   90.00
_cell.angle_gamma   90.00
#
_symmetry.space_group_name_H-M   'P 1'
#
loop_
_entity.id
_entity.type
_entity.pdbx_description
1 polymer ?
#
loop_
_entity_poly.entity_id
_entity_poly.type
_entity_poly.pdbx_seq_one_letter_code
_entity_poly.pdbx_strand_id
1 'polypeptide(L)'
;MIRTAGPQDVPFLRDMLRHAYYWRVESVTESGEPPVQRYVEHWGRPGDTALIAIHDFQRVGAAWYRLFKDDNRGYGFVDEETPELSIAIVPSKRGSGLGSELLDALLDRARADGYETISLSVEKESPAVGLYERYGFERLGEDDGGVTMRAGLQ
;
A
#
# COMPACT_ATOMS: atom_id res chain seq x y z
N MET A 1 2.80 14.64 11.40
CA MET A 1 1.40 14.35 11.74
C MET A 1 0.81 13.39 10.71
N ILE A 2 0.02 12.45 11.16
CA ILE A 2 -0.67 11.49 10.27
C ILE A 2 -2.17 11.69 10.45
N ARG A 3 -2.91 11.77 9.32
CA ARG A 3 -4.36 11.91 9.33
C ARG A 3 -5.02 10.99 8.31
N THR A 4 -6.31 10.74 8.50
CA THR A 4 -7.09 9.99 7.52
C THR A 4 -7.25 10.80 6.24
N ALA A 5 -7.15 10.15 5.09
CA ALA A 5 -7.32 10.81 3.80
C ALA A 5 -8.79 11.12 3.52
N GLY A 6 -9.03 12.26 2.89
CA GLY A 6 -10.33 12.64 2.37
C GLY A 6 -10.31 12.67 0.84
N PRO A 7 -11.46 13.03 0.21
CA PRO A 7 -11.53 13.06 -1.26
C PRO A 7 -10.50 13.96 -1.91
N GLN A 8 -10.10 15.03 -1.23
CA GLN A 8 -9.12 15.97 -1.73
C GLN A 8 -7.71 15.39 -1.81
N ASP A 9 -7.49 14.24 -1.17
CA ASP A 9 -6.18 13.59 -1.15
C ASP A 9 -6.00 12.56 -2.28
N VAL A 10 -7.04 12.26 -3.04
CA VAL A 10 -6.99 11.22 -4.09
C VAL A 10 -5.92 11.52 -5.14
N PRO A 11 -5.75 12.77 -5.63
CA PRO A 11 -4.66 13.06 -6.55
C PRO A 11 -3.29 12.75 -5.97
N PHE A 12 -3.09 12.98 -4.67
CA PHE A 12 -1.85 12.63 -4.02
C PHE A 12 -1.62 11.12 -3.97
N LEU A 13 -2.68 10.34 -3.70
CA LEU A 13 -2.56 8.87 -3.73
C LEU A 13 -2.13 8.39 -5.12
N ARG A 14 -2.68 8.98 -6.18
CA ARG A 14 -2.27 8.63 -7.55
C ARG A 14 -0.80 8.95 -7.80
N ASP A 15 -0.33 10.08 -7.29
CA ASP A 15 1.08 10.45 -7.40
C ASP A 15 1.97 9.47 -6.65
N MET A 16 1.52 8.98 -5.49
CA MET A 16 2.28 8.05 -4.67
C MET A 16 2.41 6.68 -5.32
N LEU A 17 1.51 6.31 -6.23
CA LEU A 17 1.62 5.03 -6.94
C LEU A 17 2.98 4.86 -7.63
N ARG A 18 3.51 5.91 -8.24
CA ARG A 18 4.82 5.85 -8.90
C ARG A 18 5.92 5.49 -7.91
N HIS A 19 5.83 6.00 -6.70
CA HIS A 19 6.84 5.76 -5.67
C HIS A 19 6.65 4.39 -5.00
N ALA A 20 5.40 3.94 -4.87
CA ALA A 20 5.10 2.65 -4.28
C ALA A 20 5.46 1.48 -5.19
N TYR A 21 5.31 1.66 -6.49
CA TYR A 21 5.46 0.57 -7.48
C TYR A 21 6.42 0.90 -8.62
N TYR A 22 7.44 1.72 -8.37
CA TYR A 22 8.43 2.12 -9.38
C TYR A 22 9.15 0.93 -10.01
N TRP A 23 9.22 -0.17 -9.28
CA TRP A 23 9.94 -1.39 -9.68
C TRP A 23 9.11 -2.30 -10.59
N ARG A 24 7.84 -1.97 -10.80
CA ARG A 24 6.97 -2.70 -11.73
C ARG A 24 7.07 -2.07 -13.12
N VAL A 25 7.52 -2.84 -14.10
CA VAL A 25 7.50 -2.43 -15.51
C VAL A 25 6.19 -2.96 -16.08
N GLU A 26 5.26 -2.05 -16.37
CA GLU A 26 3.89 -2.39 -16.72
C GLU A 26 3.57 -2.04 -18.16
N SER A 27 2.83 -2.92 -18.85
CA SER A 27 2.15 -2.55 -20.07
C SER A 27 0.82 -1.89 -19.71
N VAL A 28 0.30 -1.04 -20.60
CA VAL A 28 -1.02 -0.44 -20.35
C VAL A 28 -2.12 -1.48 -20.60
N THR A 29 -3.25 -1.29 -19.93
CA THR A 29 -4.44 -2.13 -20.13
C THR A 29 -5.11 -1.78 -21.46
N GLU A 30 -6.12 -2.56 -21.85
CA GLU A 30 -6.91 -2.27 -23.05
C GLU A 30 -7.57 -0.89 -22.99
N SER A 31 -7.87 -0.39 -21.80
CA SER A 31 -8.43 0.94 -21.59
C SER A 31 -7.40 2.05 -21.68
N GLY A 32 -6.11 1.71 -21.86
CA GLY A 32 -5.03 2.69 -21.92
C GLY A 32 -4.45 3.08 -20.57
N GLU A 33 -4.91 2.49 -19.48
CA GLU A 33 -4.41 2.80 -18.14
C GLU A 33 -3.40 1.76 -17.67
N PRO A 34 -2.33 2.19 -16.94
CA PRO A 34 -1.41 1.23 -16.33
C PRO A 34 -2.13 0.35 -15.32
N PRO A 35 -1.84 -0.96 -15.28
CA PRO A 35 -2.48 -1.86 -14.30
C PRO A 35 -2.32 -1.43 -12.85
N VAL A 36 -1.27 -0.70 -12.50
CA VAL A 36 -1.03 -0.21 -11.15
C VAL A 36 -2.13 0.73 -10.66
N GLN A 37 -2.90 1.34 -11.57
CA GLN A 37 -4.02 2.21 -11.19
C GLN A 37 -5.08 1.48 -10.38
N ARG A 38 -5.15 0.15 -10.46
CA ARG A 38 -6.11 -0.65 -9.67
C ARG A 38 -6.04 -0.36 -8.17
N TYR A 39 -4.91 0.15 -7.69
CA TYR A 39 -4.71 0.44 -6.27
C TYR A 39 -5.43 1.70 -5.79
N VAL A 40 -5.84 2.59 -6.70
CA VAL A 40 -6.53 3.84 -6.33
C VAL A 40 -7.72 4.17 -7.24
N GLU A 41 -7.93 3.44 -8.34
CA GLU A 41 -9.03 3.76 -9.25
C GLU A 41 -10.38 3.68 -8.53
N HIS A 42 -11.26 4.61 -8.83
CA HIS A 42 -12.59 4.68 -8.21
C HIS A 42 -12.50 4.67 -6.68
N TRP A 43 -11.55 5.45 -6.13
CA TRP A 43 -11.33 5.51 -4.69
C TRP A 43 -12.61 5.87 -3.94
N GLY A 44 -12.86 5.19 -2.82
CA GLY A 44 -14.06 5.33 -2.01
C GLY A 44 -14.92 4.08 -1.99
N ARG A 45 -14.42 2.97 -2.54
CA ARG A 45 -15.11 1.68 -2.43
C ARG A 45 -15.14 1.22 -0.97
N PRO A 46 -16.12 0.38 -0.59
CA PRO A 46 -16.14 -0.17 0.76
C PRO A 46 -14.79 -0.82 1.13
N GLY A 47 -14.27 -0.46 2.28
CA GLY A 47 -12.99 -0.96 2.76
C GLY A 47 -11.78 -0.11 2.38
N ASP A 48 -11.92 0.82 1.43
CA ASP A 48 -10.81 1.72 1.07
C ASP A 48 -10.45 2.61 2.25
N THR A 49 -9.19 2.57 2.67
CA THR A 49 -8.70 3.35 3.80
C THR A 49 -7.30 3.85 3.52
N ALA A 50 -7.08 5.14 3.72
CA ALA A 50 -5.78 5.75 3.48
C ALA A 50 -5.42 6.73 4.59
N LEU A 51 -4.13 6.77 4.91
CA LEU A 51 -3.53 7.72 5.85
C LEU A 51 -2.51 8.56 5.12
N ILE A 52 -2.47 9.85 5.46
CA ILE A 52 -1.55 10.81 4.85
C ILE A 52 -0.62 11.34 5.93
N ALA A 53 0.68 11.34 5.64
CA ALA A 53 1.67 11.96 6.50
C ALA A 53 1.88 13.40 6.07
N ILE A 54 1.82 14.32 7.02
CA ILE A 54 1.96 15.78 6.79
C ILE A 54 3.20 16.25 7.54
N HIS A 55 4.03 17.03 6.85
CA HIS A 55 5.18 17.72 7.45
C HIS A 55 5.27 19.12 6.86
N ASP A 56 5.35 20.14 7.73
CA ASP A 56 5.36 21.55 7.32
C ASP A 56 4.19 21.89 6.38
N PHE A 57 2.99 21.42 6.73
CA PHE A 57 1.74 21.64 5.99
C PHE A 57 1.73 20.99 4.60
N GLN A 58 2.70 20.12 4.28
CA GLN A 58 2.77 19.43 2.99
C GLN A 58 2.55 17.95 3.16
N ARG A 59 1.92 17.32 2.17
CA ARG A 59 1.78 15.89 2.12
C ARG A 59 3.13 15.28 1.74
N VAL A 60 3.66 14.40 2.59
CA VAL A 60 5.00 13.82 2.37
C VAL A 60 4.98 12.30 2.26
N GLY A 61 3.86 11.68 2.50
CA GLY A 61 3.74 10.23 2.36
C GLY A 61 2.32 9.77 2.50
N ALA A 62 2.07 8.53 2.10
CA ALA A 62 0.75 7.91 2.22
C ALA A 62 0.90 6.42 2.44
N ALA A 63 -0.05 5.85 3.16
CA ALA A 63 -0.20 4.42 3.29
C ALA A 63 -1.69 4.11 3.21
N TRP A 64 -2.03 3.11 2.42
CA TRP A 64 -3.44 2.77 2.26
C TRP A 64 -3.62 1.29 2.07
N TYR A 65 -4.86 0.80 2.23
CA TYR A 65 -5.20 -0.55 1.86
C TYR A 65 -6.54 -0.58 1.12
N ARG A 66 -6.72 -1.61 0.35
CA ARG A 66 -7.91 -1.84 -0.45
C ARG A 66 -8.18 -3.34 -0.52
N LEU A 67 -9.46 -3.69 -0.47
CA LEU A 67 -9.90 -5.07 -0.74
C LEU A 67 -9.99 -5.26 -2.24
N PHE A 68 -9.35 -6.30 -2.75
CA PHE A 68 -9.45 -6.68 -4.15
C PHE A 68 -10.34 -7.89 -4.32
N LYS A 69 -10.86 -8.06 -5.51
CA LYS A 69 -11.64 -9.22 -5.89
C LYS A 69 -10.81 -10.16 -6.75
N ASP A 70 -11.22 -11.42 -6.82
CA ASP A 70 -10.50 -12.44 -7.57
C ASP A 70 -10.35 -12.09 -9.06
N ASP A 71 -11.30 -11.34 -9.61
CA ASP A 71 -11.29 -10.90 -11.00
C ASP A 71 -10.52 -9.58 -11.23
N ASN A 72 -9.99 -8.96 -10.17
CA ASN A 72 -9.23 -7.72 -10.26
C ASN A 72 -8.19 -7.67 -9.14
N ARG A 73 -7.26 -8.61 -9.17
CA ARG A 73 -6.28 -8.78 -8.10
C ARG A 73 -5.19 -7.71 -8.11
N GLY A 74 -4.74 -7.30 -6.92
CA GLY A 74 -3.46 -6.61 -6.77
C GLY A 74 -2.30 -7.59 -6.90
N TYR A 75 -1.08 -7.08 -6.95
CA TYR A 75 0.11 -7.93 -7.08
C TYR A 75 0.33 -8.84 -5.88
N GLY A 76 -0.09 -8.39 -4.70
CA GLY A 76 0.02 -9.14 -3.45
C GLY A 76 -1.30 -9.75 -2.99
N PHE A 77 -2.21 -9.99 -3.89
CA PHE A 77 -3.52 -10.56 -3.57
C PHE A 77 -3.37 -11.94 -2.95
N VAL A 78 -4.07 -12.17 -1.84
CA VAL A 78 -4.12 -13.45 -1.14
C VAL A 78 -5.54 -14.03 -1.22
N ASP A 79 -6.54 -13.27 -0.77
CA ASP A 79 -7.95 -13.63 -0.85
C ASP A 79 -8.80 -12.36 -0.75
N GLU A 80 -10.12 -12.51 -0.94
CA GLU A 80 -11.03 -11.35 -0.95
C GLU A 80 -11.31 -10.76 0.42
N GLU A 81 -10.85 -11.39 1.48
CA GLU A 81 -11.05 -10.91 2.86
C GLU A 81 -9.81 -10.23 3.44
N THR A 82 -8.67 -10.33 2.73
CA THR A 82 -7.39 -9.77 3.15
C THR A 82 -7.10 -8.52 2.33
N PRO A 83 -7.16 -7.31 2.94
CA PRO A 83 -6.81 -6.11 2.18
C PRO A 83 -5.32 -6.11 1.86
N GLU A 84 -4.97 -5.45 0.76
CA GLU A 84 -3.58 -5.30 0.37
C GLU A 84 -3.15 -3.85 0.60
N LEU A 85 -2.03 -3.66 1.28
CA LEU A 85 -1.54 -2.32 1.57
C LEU A 85 -0.54 -1.82 0.52
N SER A 86 -0.49 -0.51 0.41
CA SER A 86 0.52 0.22 -0.36
C SER A 86 1.06 1.33 0.53
N ILE A 87 2.34 1.65 0.38
CA ILE A 87 2.97 2.70 1.16
C ILE A 87 4.04 3.40 0.31
N ALA A 88 4.10 4.71 0.41
CA ALA A 88 5.11 5.49 -0.29
C ALA A 88 5.40 6.78 0.45
N ILE A 89 6.67 7.19 0.39
CA ILE A 89 7.18 8.43 0.97
C ILE A 89 7.79 9.23 -0.17
N VAL A 90 7.55 10.55 -0.21
CA VAL A 90 8.21 11.39 -1.21
C VAL A 90 9.74 11.27 -1.06
N PRO A 91 10.50 11.33 -2.17
CA PRO A 91 11.94 11.05 -2.12
C PRO A 91 12.72 11.87 -1.09
N SER A 92 12.38 13.13 -0.90
CA SER A 92 13.09 14.02 0.03
C SER A 92 12.91 13.65 1.49
N LYS A 93 11.94 12.78 1.82
CA LYS A 93 11.65 12.39 3.21
C LYS A 93 11.93 10.91 3.48
N ARG A 94 12.51 10.20 2.53
CA ARG A 94 12.90 8.80 2.73
C ARG A 94 14.01 8.71 3.76
N GLY A 95 13.99 7.63 4.55
CA GLY A 95 14.98 7.41 5.59
C GLY A 95 14.73 8.19 6.86
N SER A 96 13.58 8.84 6.99
CA SER A 96 13.25 9.68 8.15
C SER A 96 12.40 8.97 9.22
N GLY A 97 12.05 7.69 9.00
CA GLY A 97 11.20 6.95 9.92
C GLY A 97 9.71 7.09 9.62
N LEU A 98 9.33 7.87 8.61
CA LEU A 98 7.92 8.06 8.24
C LEU A 98 7.26 6.77 7.77
N GLY A 99 8.01 5.92 7.06
CA GLY A 99 7.47 4.64 6.60
C GLY A 99 7.01 3.78 7.76
N SER A 100 7.82 3.68 8.81
CA SER A 100 7.46 2.92 10.01
C SER A 100 6.26 3.53 10.72
N GLU A 101 6.22 4.86 10.85
CA GLU A 101 5.09 5.54 11.49
C GLU A 101 3.79 5.31 10.72
N LEU A 102 3.84 5.41 9.40
CA LEU A 102 2.65 5.17 8.56
C LEU A 102 2.22 3.70 8.65
N LEU A 103 3.18 2.78 8.63
CA LEU A 103 2.87 1.36 8.73
C LEU A 103 2.22 1.03 10.07
N ASP A 104 2.78 1.51 11.18
CA ASP A 104 2.19 1.34 12.52
C ASP A 104 0.73 1.83 12.53
N ALA A 105 0.51 3.04 12.05
CA ALA A 105 -0.81 3.65 12.08
C ALA A 105 -1.80 2.89 11.18
N LEU A 106 -1.34 2.44 10.02
CA LEU A 106 -2.20 1.70 9.08
C LEU A 106 -2.58 0.33 9.63
N LEU A 107 -1.63 -0.39 10.25
CA LEU A 107 -1.92 -1.69 10.85
C LEU A 107 -2.88 -1.55 12.02
N ASP A 108 -2.73 -0.52 12.85
CA ASP A 108 -3.67 -0.23 13.92
C ASP A 108 -5.07 0.04 13.37
N ARG A 109 -5.16 0.79 12.27
CA ARG A 109 -6.44 1.07 11.63
C ARG A 109 -7.09 -0.20 11.08
N ALA A 110 -6.30 -1.08 10.45
CA ALA A 110 -6.81 -2.34 9.93
C ALA A 110 -7.34 -3.24 11.05
N ARG A 111 -6.66 -3.26 12.20
CA ARG A 111 -7.15 -3.99 13.38
C ARG A 111 -8.47 -3.40 13.87
N ALA A 112 -8.55 -2.08 13.95
CA ALA A 112 -9.78 -1.39 14.36
C ALA A 112 -10.93 -1.64 13.40
N ASP A 113 -10.64 -1.79 12.12
CA ASP A 113 -11.64 -2.10 11.09
C ASP A 113 -12.06 -3.57 11.10
N GLY A 114 -11.41 -4.41 11.90
CA GLY A 114 -11.81 -5.81 12.09
C GLY A 114 -11.13 -6.81 11.16
N TYR A 115 -10.12 -6.40 10.40
CA TYR A 115 -9.42 -7.33 9.52
C TYR A 115 -8.50 -8.25 10.33
N GLU A 116 -8.47 -9.52 9.95
CA GLU A 116 -7.63 -10.52 10.60
C GLU A 116 -6.24 -10.62 9.99
N THR A 117 -6.10 -10.27 8.71
CA THR A 117 -4.86 -10.36 7.97
C THR A 117 -4.75 -9.19 7.02
N ILE A 118 -3.52 -8.89 6.59
CA ILE A 118 -3.22 -7.87 5.59
C ILE A 118 -2.03 -8.34 4.76
N SER A 119 -2.03 -8.01 3.47
CA SER A 119 -0.95 -8.42 2.56
C SER A 119 -0.32 -7.22 1.86
N LEU A 120 0.78 -7.48 1.18
CA LEU A 120 1.47 -6.49 0.37
C LEU A 120 2.30 -7.17 -0.73
N SER A 121 2.72 -6.38 -1.70
CA SER A 121 3.70 -6.79 -2.70
C SER A 121 4.89 -5.85 -2.59
N VAL A 122 6.10 -6.39 -2.52
CA VAL A 122 7.32 -5.61 -2.37
C VAL A 122 8.38 -6.13 -3.32
N GLU A 123 9.27 -5.24 -3.79
CA GLU A 123 10.40 -5.61 -4.64
C GLU A 123 11.28 -6.62 -3.90
N LYS A 124 11.71 -7.68 -4.61
CA LYS A 124 12.44 -8.80 -4.01
C LYS A 124 13.65 -8.41 -3.18
N GLU A 125 14.39 -7.43 -3.63
CA GLU A 125 15.64 -7.02 -2.98
C GLU A 125 15.50 -5.71 -2.21
N SER A 126 14.25 -5.26 -1.98
CA SER A 126 14.02 -4.02 -1.26
C SER A 126 14.45 -4.13 0.21
N PRO A 127 15.12 -3.10 0.74
CA PRO A 127 15.39 -3.05 2.18
C PRO A 127 14.11 -3.08 3.03
N ALA A 128 12.97 -2.70 2.45
CA ALA A 128 11.70 -2.71 3.15
C ALA A 128 11.23 -4.11 3.55
N VAL A 129 11.74 -5.17 2.88
CA VAL A 129 11.41 -6.55 3.25
C VAL A 129 11.73 -6.79 4.73
N GLY A 130 12.92 -6.36 5.18
CA GLY A 130 13.29 -6.51 6.59
C GLY A 130 12.39 -5.75 7.54
N LEU A 131 11.95 -4.55 7.14
CA LEU A 131 11.00 -3.76 7.91
C LEU A 131 9.69 -4.53 8.07
N TYR A 132 9.15 -5.05 6.95
CA TYR A 132 7.89 -5.80 7.00
C TYR A 132 8.01 -7.06 7.84
N GLU A 133 9.14 -7.77 7.75
CA GLU A 133 9.37 -8.96 8.58
C GLU A 133 9.33 -8.62 10.08
N ARG A 134 9.87 -7.46 10.47
CA ARG A 134 9.80 -7.01 11.87
C ARG A 134 8.37 -6.74 12.33
N TYR A 135 7.47 -6.43 11.40
CA TYR A 135 6.05 -6.21 11.71
C TYR A 135 5.21 -7.49 11.61
N GLY A 136 5.87 -8.63 11.43
CA GLY A 136 5.19 -9.92 11.42
C GLY A 136 4.75 -10.41 10.03
N PHE A 137 5.19 -9.72 8.97
CA PHE A 137 4.89 -10.19 7.62
C PHE A 137 5.77 -11.38 7.26
N GLU A 138 5.15 -12.37 6.64
CA GLU A 138 5.83 -13.58 6.15
C GLU A 138 5.72 -13.65 4.65
N ARG A 139 6.76 -14.15 4.00
CA ARG A 139 6.76 -14.34 2.54
C ARG A 139 5.86 -15.50 2.18
N LEU A 140 4.94 -15.28 1.25
CA LEU A 140 4.04 -16.33 0.75
C LEU A 140 4.44 -16.83 -0.63
N GLY A 141 4.96 -15.96 -1.49
CA GLY A 141 5.31 -16.33 -2.83
C GLY A 141 5.98 -15.18 -3.56
N GLU A 142 6.41 -15.44 -4.77
CA GLU A 142 7.06 -14.44 -5.61
C GLU A 142 6.57 -14.52 -7.05
N ASP A 143 6.64 -13.38 -7.74
CA ASP A 143 6.49 -13.32 -9.18
C ASP A 143 7.78 -12.75 -9.78
N ASP A 144 7.77 -12.38 -11.05
CA ASP A 144 8.96 -11.89 -11.73
C ASP A 144 9.55 -10.62 -11.14
N GLY A 145 8.75 -9.80 -10.48
CA GLY A 145 9.20 -8.51 -9.95
C GLY A 145 9.18 -8.42 -8.45
N GLY A 146 8.37 -9.19 -7.75
CA GLY A 146 8.17 -8.95 -6.33
C GLY A 146 7.85 -10.17 -5.51
N VAL A 147 7.76 -9.92 -4.22
CA VAL A 147 7.40 -10.91 -3.19
C VAL A 147 6.07 -10.51 -2.59
N THR A 148 5.16 -11.48 -2.46
CA THR A 148 3.92 -11.28 -1.72
C THR A 148 4.16 -11.66 -0.26
N MET A 149 3.77 -10.77 0.64
CA MET A 149 3.90 -10.99 2.08
C MET A 149 2.55 -10.80 2.76
N ARG A 150 2.37 -11.47 3.88
CA ARG A 150 1.13 -11.40 4.66
C ARG A 150 1.44 -11.38 6.15
N ALA A 151 0.66 -10.61 6.91
CA ALA A 151 0.75 -10.57 8.37
C ALA A 151 -0.61 -10.79 9.01
N GLY A 152 -0.60 -11.44 10.17
CA GLY A 152 -1.78 -11.49 11.04
C GLY A 152 -1.89 -10.19 11.82
N LEU A 153 -3.13 -9.75 12.08
CA LEU A 153 -3.42 -8.47 12.73
C LEU A 153 -3.92 -8.64 14.16
N GLN A 154 -3.58 -9.72 14.80
CA GLN A 154 -4.04 -9.99 16.17
C GLN A 154 -3.18 -9.33 17.22
#